data_4215922dfcd1e56b7e8dfa473b1995c3
#
_entry.id   4215922dfcd1e56b7e8dfa473b1995c3
#
_cell.length_a   1.000
_cell.length_b   1.000
_cell.length_c   1.000
_cell.angle_alpha   90.00
_cell.angle_beta   90.00
_cell.angle_gamma   90.00
#
_symmetry.space_group_name_H-M   'P 1'
#
loop_
_entity.id
_entity.type
_entity.pdbx_description
1 polymer ?
#
loop_
_entity_poly.entity_id
_entity_poly.type
_entity_poly.pdbx_seq_one_letter_code
_entity_poly.pdbx_strand_id
1 'polypeptide(L)'
;MSTQTKATNSYSQSLFELAKENSVLDEIEAQAKSLYSIIKDSQDFSTFIQNPTFKQDLQLEIFSAIFEKVKLNSLFIKFIKFLIHKRRIFFLKNILNY
;
A
#
# COMPACT_ATOMS: atom_id res chain seq x y z
N MET A 1 -2.99 16.32 13.42
CA MET A 1 -2.76 15.73 13.08
C MET A 1 -1.67 15.55 12.73
N SER A 2 -1.11 15.55 12.42
CA SER A 2 -0.33 15.11 12.99
C SER A 2 0.80 14.50 12.31
N THR A 3 1.67 13.91 13.05
CA THR A 3 2.83 13.19 12.56
C THR A 3 2.42 12.13 11.54
N GLN A 4 1.32 11.46 11.81
CA GLN A 4 0.83 10.40 10.94
C GLN A 4 0.42 10.94 9.57
N THR A 5 -0.29 12.04 9.55
CA THR A 5 -0.71 12.66 8.30
C THR A 5 0.50 13.09 7.46
N LYS A 6 1.50 13.63 8.13
CA LYS A 6 2.71 14.06 7.45
C LYS A 6 3.46 12.89 6.83
N ALA A 7 3.58 11.80 7.58
CA ALA A 7 4.24 10.59 7.07
C ALA A 7 3.47 10.01 5.89
N THR A 8 2.13 9.98 6.00
CA THR A 8 1.28 9.46 4.94
C THR A 8 1.47 10.25 3.65
N ASN A 9 1.48 11.59 3.74
CA ASN A 9 1.66 12.44 2.57
C ASN A 9 3.03 12.21 1.94
N SER A 10 4.04 12.03 2.75
CA SER A 10 5.40 11.78 2.27
C SER A 10 5.48 10.49 1.46
N TYR A 11 4.87 9.42 1.96
CA TYR A 11 4.86 8.15 1.25
C TYR A 11 4.04 8.22 -0.03
N SER A 12 2.88 8.86 0.01
CA SER A 12 2.06 9.04 -1.18
C SER A 12 2.80 9.80 -2.25
N GLN A 13 3.46 10.87 -1.87
CA GLN A 13 4.20 11.70 -2.81
C GLN A 13 5.34 10.90 -3.44
N SER A 14 6.05 10.10 -2.64
CA SER A 14 7.13 9.27 -3.15
C SER A 14 6.62 8.28 -4.19
N LEU A 15 5.49 7.63 -3.90
CA LEU A 15 4.91 6.66 -4.83
C LEU A 15 4.56 7.32 -6.15
N PHE A 16 3.90 8.46 -6.11
CA PHE A 16 3.46 9.13 -7.34
C PHE A 16 4.64 9.69 -8.13
N GLU A 17 5.67 10.18 -7.46
CA GLU A 17 6.86 10.65 -8.15
C GLU A 17 7.56 9.51 -8.86
N LEU A 18 7.69 8.36 -8.21
CA LEU A 18 8.27 7.18 -8.84
C LEU A 18 7.44 6.71 -10.03
N ALA A 19 6.13 6.78 -9.90
CA ALA A 19 5.23 6.38 -10.99
C ALA A 19 5.40 7.31 -12.18
N LYS A 20 5.55 8.60 -11.95
CA LYS A 20 5.77 9.57 -13.03
C LYS A 20 7.11 9.32 -13.72
N GLU A 21 8.16 9.10 -12.94
CA GLU A 21 9.48 8.85 -13.49
C GLU A 21 9.52 7.61 -14.37
N ASN A 22 8.69 6.63 -14.06
CA ASN A 22 8.64 5.38 -14.81
C ASN A 22 7.51 5.33 -15.82
N SER A 23 6.81 6.43 -16.01
CA SER A 23 5.72 6.56 -16.99
C SER A 23 4.59 5.56 -16.75
N VAL A 24 4.29 5.27 -15.50
CA VAL A 24 3.21 4.35 -15.14
C VAL A 24 2.21 4.99 -14.17
N LEU A 25 2.12 6.32 -14.17
CA LEU A 25 1.26 7.02 -13.23
C LEU A 25 -0.20 6.60 -13.35
N ASP A 26 -0.73 6.53 -14.56
CA ASP A 26 -2.13 6.15 -14.77
C ASP A 26 -2.39 4.74 -14.27
N GLU A 27 -1.45 3.83 -14.53
CA GLU A 27 -1.57 2.46 -14.08
C GLU A 27 -1.56 2.37 -12.56
N ILE A 28 -0.64 3.08 -11.93
CA ILE A 28 -0.54 3.09 -10.47
C ILE A 28 -1.79 3.68 -9.85
N GLU A 29 -2.33 4.76 -10.42
CA GLU A 29 -3.54 5.36 -9.89
C GLU A 29 -4.72 4.40 -9.95
N ALA A 30 -4.88 3.71 -11.07
CA ALA A 30 -5.96 2.75 -11.22
C ALA A 30 -5.82 1.60 -10.22
N GLN A 31 -4.60 1.11 -10.06
CA GLN A 31 -4.33 0.01 -9.13
C GLN A 31 -4.51 0.45 -7.68
N ALA A 32 -4.15 1.68 -7.36
CA ALA A 32 -4.35 2.21 -6.02
C ALA A 32 -5.83 2.28 -5.67
N LYS A 33 -6.67 2.69 -6.62
CA LYS A 33 -8.11 2.72 -6.40
C LYS A 33 -8.67 1.33 -6.18
N SER A 34 -8.22 0.37 -6.98
CA SER A 34 -8.67 -1.02 -6.84
C SER A 34 -8.28 -1.60 -5.49
N LEU A 35 -7.04 -1.38 -5.08
CA LEU A 35 -6.56 -1.90 -3.81
C LEU A 35 -7.28 -1.22 -2.64
N TYR A 36 -7.51 0.08 -2.75
CA TYR A 36 -8.23 0.81 -1.72
C TYR A 36 -9.64 0.24 -1.54
N SER A 37 -10.32 -0.07 -2.63
CA SER A 37 -11.64 -0.67 -2.57
C SER A 37 -11.62 -2.02 -1.87
N ILE A 38 -10.61 -2.84 -2.16
CA ILE A 38 -10.47 -4.14 -1.53
C ILE A 38 -10.30 -3.98 -0.01
N ILE A 39 -9.46 -3.06 0.40
CA ILE A 39 -9.22 -2.81 1.82
C ILE A 39 -10.50 -2.30 2.49
N LYS A 40 -11.18 -1.37 1.84
CA LYS A 40 -12.38 -0.76 2.39
C LYS A 40 -13.51 -1.76 2.53
N ASP A 41 -13.63 -2.67 1.57
CA ASP A 41 -14.74 -3.63 1.54
C ASP A 41 -14.54 -4.81 2.47
N SER A 42 -13.31 -5.08 2.89
CA SER A 42 -13.01 -6.19 3.78
C SER A 42 -12.55 -5.68 5.13
N GLN A 43 -13.41 -5.79 6.13
CA GLN A 43 -13.06 -5.36 7.46
C GLN A 43 -11.92 -6.18 8.04
N ASP A 44 -11.91 -7.47 7.77
CA ASP A 44 -10.85 -8.34 8.26
C ASP A 44 -9.50 -7.91 7.70
N PHE A 45 -9.45 -7.62 6.42
CA PHE A 45 -8.21 -7.21 5.78
C PHE A 45 -7.77 -5.83 6.29
N SER A 46 -8.73 -4.93 6.44
CA SER A 46 -8.44 -3.59 6.98
C SER A 46 -7.87 -3.68 8.38
N THR A 47 -8.48 -4.52 9.23
CA THR A 47 -8.00 -4.74 10.59
C THR A 47 -6.62 -5.35 10.60
N PHE A 48 -6.38 -6.32 9.70
CA PHE A 48 -5.08 -6.95 9.58
C PHE A 48 -3.99 -5.92 9.25
N ILE A 49 -4.26 -5.05 8.27
CA ILE A 49 -3.27 -4.05 7.85
C ILE A 49 -2.95 -3.09 8.98
N GLN A 50 -3.96 -2.70 9.76
CA GLN A 50 -3.78 -1.71 10.81
C GLN A 50 -3.15 -2.27 12.08
N ASN A 51 -3.03 -3.58 12.18
CA ASN A 51 -2.48 -4.22 13.38
C ASN A 51 -0.98 -4.40 13.26
N PRO A 52 -0.17 -3.61 14.00
CA PRO A 52 1.28 -3.66 13.87
C PRO A 52 1.92 -4.87 14.54
N THR A 53 1.15 -5.73 15.20
CA THR A 53 1.71 -6.87 15.91
C THR A 53 1.99 -8.07 15.02
N PHE A 54 1.43 -8.11 13.80
CA PHE A 54 1.69 -9.21 12.90
C PHE A 54 3.12 -9.19 12.42
N LYS A 55 3.72 -10.39 12.30
CA LYS A 55 5.09 -10.52 11.84
C LYS A 55 5.19 -10.16 10.35
N GLN A 56 6.35 -9.66 9.95
CA GLN A 56 6.57 -9.26 8.57
C GLN A 56 6.38 -10.43 7.60
N ASP A 57 6.84 -11.61 7.98
CA ASP A 57 6.70 -12.80 7.13
C ASP A 57 5.23 -13.08 6.82
N LEU A 58 4.37 -12.98 7.82
CA LEU A 58 2.94 -13.19 7.61
C LEU A 58 2.35 -12.09 6.74
N GLN A 59 2.75 -10.86 6.96
CA GLN A 59 2.28 -9.74 6.14
C GLN A 59 2.68 -9.93 4.68
N LEU A 60 3.91 -10.34 4.44
CA LEU A 60 4.38 -10.59 3.08
C LEU A 60 3.62 -11.74 2.43
N GLU A 61 3.34 -12.80 3.18
CA GLU A 61 2.61 -13.94 2.66
C GLU A 61 1.20 -13.55 2.23
N ILE A 62 0.50 -12.80 3.06
CA ILE A 62 -0.87 -12.38 2.76
C ILE A 62 -0.90 -11.42 1.58
N PHE A 63 0.02 -10.46 1.54
CA PHE A 63 0.08 -9.54 0.41
C PHE A 63 0.50 -10.23 -0.88
N SER A 64 1.36 -11.24 -0.79
CA SER A 64 1.72 -12.02 -1.99
C SER A 64 0.51 -12.67 -2.62
N ALA A 65 -0.39 -13.21 -1.80
CA ALA A 65 -1.63 -13.78 -2.32
C ALA A 65 -2.49 -12.74 -3.02
N ILE A 66 -2.50 -11.51 -2.48
CA ILE A 66 -3.25 -10.42 -3.10
C ILE A 66 -2.62 -10.00 -4.42
N PHE A 67 -1.29 -9.96 -4.48
CA PHE A 67 -0.58 -9.61 -5.71
C PHE A 67 -0.88 -10.59 -6.84
N GLU A 68 -1.17 -11.85 -6.51
CA GLU A 68 -1.53 -12.82 -7.51
C GLU A 68 -2.95 -12.61 -8.03
N LYS A 69 -3.84 -12.15 -7.17
CA LYS A 69 -5.23 -11.89 -7.58
C LYS A 69 -5.39 -10.57 -8.28
N VAL A 70 -4.71 -9.54 -7.78
CA VAL A 70 -4.77 -8.21 -8.36
C VAL A 70 -3.42 -7.95 -9.00
N LYS A 71 -3.39 -7.95 -10.33
CA LYS A 71 -2.13 -7.79 -11.04
C LYS A 71 -1.62 -6.37 -10.87
N LEU A 72 -0.71 -6.19 -9.96
CA LEU A 72 -0.12 -4.89 -9.69
C LEU A 72 1.20 -4.72 -10.44
N ASN A 73 1.48 -3.48 -10.83
CA ASN A 73 2.76 -3.12 -11.41
C ASN A 73 3.88 -3.45 -10.42
N SER A 74 5.03 -3.90 -10.92
CA SER A 74 6.14 -4.27 -10.06
C SER A 74 6.59 -3.12 -9.18
N LEU A 75 6.46 -1.89 -9.66
CA LEU A 75 6.80 -0.72 -8.87
C LEU A 75 5.90 -0.62 -7.62
N PHE A 76 4.61 -0.87 -7.80
CA PHE A 76 3.65 -0.83 -6.71
C PHE A 76 3.94 -1.95 -5.71
N ILE A 77 4.23 -3.14 -6.23
CA ILE A 77 4.55 -4.29 -5.38
C ILE A 77 5.79 -3.98 -4.52
N LYS A 78 6.82 -3.41 -5.14
CA LYS A 78 8.03 -3.04 -4.41
C LYS A 78 7.74 -1.99 -3.35
N PHE A 79 6.87 -1.04 -3.65
CA PHE A 79 6.48 -0.01 -2.69
C PHE A 79 5.80 -0.62 -1.48
N ILE A 80 4.86 -1.55 -1.71
CA ILE A 80 4.14 -2.20 -0.60
C ILE A 80 5.11 -3.04 0.24
N LYS A 81 6.02 -3.77 -0.41
CA LYS A 81 7.02 -4.55 0.32
C LYS A 81 7.94 -3.64 1.14
N PHE A 82 8.25 -2.47 0.62
CA PHE A 82 9.04 -1.48 1.34
C PHE A 82 8.31 -1.03 2.61
N LEU A 83 7.01 -0.78 2.51
CA LEU A 83 6.22 -0.39 3.68
C LEU A 83 6.19 -1.50 4.73
N ILE A 84 6.07 -2.74 4.29
CA ILE A 84 6.09 -3.87 5.21
C ILE A 84 7.45 -3.96 5.91
N HIS A 85 8.51 -3.84 5.13
CA HIS A 85 9.86 -3.91 5.66
C HIS A 85 10.14 -2.81 6.68
N LYS A 86 9.60 -1.63 6.47
CA LYS A 86 9.76 -0.50 7.38
C LYS A 86 8.73 -0.51 8.51
N ARG A 87 7.88 -1.53 8.54
CA ARG A 87 6.81 -1.67 9.53
C ARG A 87 5.84 -0.48 9.47
N ARG A 88 5.56 -0.03 8.26
CA ARG A 88 4.68 1.10 8.00
C ARG A 88 3.45 0.69 7.19
N ILE A 89 3.21 -0.61 7.03
CA ILE A 89 2.09 -1.05 6.21
C ILE A 89 0.75 -0.57 6.75
N PHE A 90 0.67 -0.26 8.04
CA PHE A 90 -0.58 0.23 8.63
C PHE A 90 -0.97 1.61 8.10
N PHE A 91 -0.08 2.31 7.42
CA PHE A 91 -0.41 3.57 6.74
C PHE A 91 -1.04 3.35 5.37
N LEU A 92 -1.05 2.12 4.85
CA LEU A 92 -1.38 1.87 3.44
C LEU A 92 -2.73 2.45 3.05
N LYS A 93 -3.77 2.22 3.85
CA LYS A 93 -5.10 2.72 3.53
C LYS A 93 -5.10 4.24 3.37
N ASN A 94 -4.41 4.93 4.26
CA ASN A 94 -4.33 6.39 4.20
C ASN A 94 -3.52 6.86 3.01
N ILE A 95 -2.46 6.14 2.66
CA ILE A 95 -1.63 6.46 1.51
C ILE A 95 -2.46 6.35 0.24
N LEU A 96 -3.26 5.29 0.11
CA LEU A 96 -4.05 5.06 -1.07
C LEU A 96 -5.21 6.04 -1.20
N ASN A 97 -5.64 6.62 -0.09
CA ASN A 97 -6.73 7.57 -0.07
C ASN A 97 -6.28 9.00 -0.38
N TYR A 98 -5.03 9.19 -0.69
CA TYR A 98 -4.44 10.50 -0.90
C TYR A 98 -5.00 11.21 -2.15
#